data_8d370c3496ece8fa49c408a2b30e912d
#
_entry.id   8d370c3496ece8fa49c408a2b30e912d
#
_cell.length_a   1.000
_cell.length_b   1.000
_cell.length_c   1.000
_cell.angle_alpha   90.00
_cell.angle_beta   90.00
_cell.angle_gamma   90.00
#
_symmetry.space_group_name_H-M   'P 1'
#
loop_
_entity.id
_entity.type
_entity.pdbx_description
1 polymer ?
#
loop_
_entity_poly.entity_id
_entity_poly.type
_entity_poly.pdbx_seq_one_letter_code
_entity_poly.pdbx_strand_id
1 'polypeptide(L)'
;DMDNVKGAGAAGGLGSALMVFLNGTLKSGIETVLDLVDFDRRLEGVDVVVTGEGATDWQSVFGKVMQGVGIHCKAHGISAVAIVGSMGKGAEDIFEYGIESMITTINGVMTLPEALDHAEELYLGAARRLFRMLRAGRKLSVAVNGVNSNDSHKRAE
;
A
#
# COMPACT_ATOMS: atom_id res chain seq x y z
N ASP A 1 14.64 28.81 13.12
CA ASP A 1 15.46 27.94 12.28
C ASP A 1 14.55 26.92 11.60
N MET A 2 14.54 26.90 10.26
CA MET A 2 13.64 26.08 9.44
C MET A 2 14.33 24.82 8.91
N ASP A 3 15.62 24.64 9.16
CA ASP A 3 16.42 23.57 8.58
C ASP A 3 15.98 22.18 9.02
N ASN A 4 15.37 22.10 10.20
CA ASN A 4 14.87 20.83 10.79
C ASN A 4 13.36 20.59 10.59
N VAL A 5 12.68 21.48 9.88
CA VAL A 5 11.23 21.31 9.64
C VAL A 5 11.02 20.43 8.41
N LYS A 6 10.42 19.25 8.61
CA LYS A 6 10.12 18.32 7.53
C LYS A 6 9.21 18.99 6.49
N GLY A 7 9.66 19.04 5.24
CA GLY A 7 8.93 19.67 4.15
C GLY A 7 9.20 21.16 3.94
N ALA A 8 10.00 21.80 4.79
CA ALA A 8 10.32 23.25 4.65
C ALA A 8 10.93 23.61 3.30
N GLY A 9 11.76 22.74 2.73
CA GLY A 9 12.38 22.91 1.41
C GLY A 9 11.48 22.62 0.21
N ALA A 10 10.26 22.09 0.43
CA ALA A 10 9.37 21.73 -0.65
C ALA A 10 9.01 22.92 -1.55
N ALA A 11 8.85 22.66 -2.86
CA ALA A 11 8.56 23.67 -3.87
C ALA A 11 9.53 24.88 -3.83
N GLY A 12 10.83 24.61 -3.67
CA GLY A 12 11.86 25.66 -3.64
C GLY A 12 11.80 26.56 -2.41
N GLY A 13 11.30 26.06 -1.27
CA GLY A 13 11.18 26.81 -0.02
C GLY A 13 9.84 27.51 0.18
N LEU A 14 8.85 27.30 -0.69
CA LEU A 14 7.50 27.87 -0.54
C LEU A 14 6.87 27.46 0.79
N GLY A 15 7.07 26.20 1.23
CA GLY A 15 6.62 25.72 2.52
C GLY A 15 7.13 26.58 3.67
N SER A 16 8.43 26.87 3.70
CA SER A 16 9.04 27.78 4.70
C SER A 16 8.46 29.18 4.65
N ALA A 17 8.27 29.73 3.44
CA ALA A 17 7.71 31.06 3.26
C ALA A 17 6.26 31.15 3.83
N LEU A 18 5.43 30.15 3.53
CA LEU A 18 4.06 30.09 4.06
C LEU A 18 4.03 29.99 5.59
N MET A 19 4.93 29.22 6.18
CA MET A 19 5.02 29.12 7.64
C MET A 19 5.43 30.44 8.27
N VAL A 20 6.48 31.10 7.74
CA VAL A 20 7.04 32.32 8.33
C VAL A 20 6.15 33.52 8.13
N PHE A 21 5.61 33.72 6.93
CA PHE A 21 4.89 34.94 6.59
C PHE A 21 3.38 34.85 6.82
N LEU A 22 2.80 33.64 6.78
CA LEU A 22 1.35 33.45 6.88
C LEU A 22 0.94 32.54 8.06
N ASN A 23 1.87 32.21 8.98
CA ASN A 23 1.63 31.25 10.06
C ASN A 23 1.06 29.91 9.56
N GLY A 24 1.41 29.50 8.35
CA GLY A 24 0.96 28.24 7.78
C GLY A 24 1.50 27.04 8.54
N THR A 25 0.76 25.95 8.54
CA THR A 25 1.20 24.66 9.10
C THR A 25 1.37 23.65 7.97
N LEU A 26 2.56 23.03 7.89
CA LEU A 26 2.79 21.94 6.95
C LEU A 26 2.19 20.64 7.52
N LYS A 27 1.37 19.98 6.71
CA LYS A 27 0.78 18.67 7.02
C LYS A 27 1.14 17.68 5.93
N SER A 28 1.21 16.40 6.27
CA SER A 28 1.31 15.33 5.29
C SER A 28 0.07 15.33 4.41
N GLY A 29 0.26 15.36 3.08
CA GLY A 29 -0.87 15.34 2.14
C GLY A 29 -1.69 14.06 2.26
N ILE A 30 -1.02 12.90 2.41
CA ILE A 30 -1.73 11.62 2.54
C ILE A 30 -2.52 11.56 3.85
N GLU A 31 -1.94 11.96 5.00
CA GLU A 31 -2.68 11.99 6.27
C GLU A 31 -3.91 12.89 6.18
N THR A 32 -3.75 14.08 5.56
CA THR A 32 -4.88 14.99 5.35
C THR A 32 -6.00 14.35 4.53
N VAL A 33 -5.67 13.60 3.49
CA VAL A 33 -6.66 12.93 2.66
C VAL A 33 -7.32 11.77 3.42
N LEU A 34 -6.54 10.96 4.14
CA LEU A 34 -7.08 9.84 4.93
C LEU A 34 -8.04 10.34 6.02
N ASP A 35 -7.70 11.46 6.70
CA ASP A 35 -8.59 12.12 7.65
C ASP A 35 -9.90 12.60 6.99
N LEU A 36 -9.79 13.29 5.84
CA LEU A 36 -10.94 13.83 5.13
C LEU A 36 -11.94 12.76 4.65
N VAL A 37 -11.44 11.58 4.29
CA VAL A 37 -12.30 10.47 3.86
C VAL A 37 -12.73 9.58 5.02
N ASP A 38 -12.33 9.89 6.25
CA ASP A 38 -12.61 9.09 7.46
C ASP A 38 -12.15 7.63 7.26
N PHE A 39 -10.87 7.49 6.82
CA PHE A 39 -10.33 6.23 6.35
C PHE A 39 -10.37 5.15 7.42
N ASP A 40 -9.97 5.47 8.65
CA ASP A 40 -9.92 4.51 9.75
C ASP A 40 -11.29 3.91 10.05
N ARG A 41 -12.34 4.72 10.04
CA ARG A 41 -13.70 4.21 10.20
C ARG A 41 -14.13 3.31 9.05
N ARG A 42 -13.64 3.58 7.83
CA ARG A 42 -13.93 2.75 6.66
C ARG A 42 -13.22 1.41 6.68
N LEU A 43 -12.22 1.21 7.54
CA LEU A 43 -11.54 -0.06 7.74
C LEU A 43 -12.39 -1.06 8.55
N GLU A 44 -13.44 -0.62 9.24
CA GLU A 44 -14.30 -1.51 10.02
C GLU A 44 -14.95 -2.57 9.12
N GLY A 45 -14.70 -3.86 9.43
CA GLY A 45 -15.24 -4.99 8.68
C GLY A 45 -14.59 -5.25 7.32
N VAL A 46 -13.45 -4.62 7.05
CA VAL A 46 -12.66 -4.84 5.82
C VAL A 46 -11.67 -5.97 6.04
N ASP A 47 -11.62 -6.93 5.12
CA ASP A 47 -10.67 -8.05 5.14
C ASP A 47 -9.32 -7.69 4.51
N VAL A 48 -9.33 -6.84 3.48
CA VAL A 48 -8.12 -6.45 2.73
C VAL A 48 -8.30 -5.09 2.09
N VAL A 49 -7.25 -4.29 2.11
CA VAL A 49 -7.17 -3.02 1.38
C VAL A 49 -6.27 -3.20 0.17
N VAL A 50 -6.71 -2.74 -0.99
CA VAL A 50 -5.90 -2.69 -2.21
C VAL A 50 -5.55 -1.25 -2.50
N THR A 51 -4.27 -0.93 -2.51
CA THR A 51 -3.73 0.38 -2.88
C THR A 51 -2.81 0.24 -4.11
N GLY A 52 -2.18 1.33 -4.53
CA GLY A 52 -1.20 1.27 -5.61
C GLY A 52 -0.69 2.61 -6.06
N GLU A 53 0.30 2.55 -6.92
CA GLU A 53 0.87 3.71 -7.61
C GLU A 53 1.52 3.30 -8.94
N GLY A 54 1.89 4.29 -9.77
CA GLY A 54 2.48 4.02 -11.08
C GLY A 54 3.86 3.37 -11.00
N ALA A 55 4.74 3.87 -10.14
CA ALA A 55 6.08 3.31 -9.93
C ALA A 55 6.43 3.38 -8.44
N THR A 56 6.91 2.27 -7.92
CA THR A 56 7.34 2.13 -6.52
C THR A 56 8.85 1.96 -6.47
N ASP A 57 9.52 2.75 -5.68
CA ASP A 57 10.96 2.71 -5.40
C ASP A 57 11.23 3.13 -3.96
N TRP A 58 12.51 3.32 -3.60
CA TRP A 58 12.93 3.77 -2.28
C TRP A 58 12.26 5.09 -1.82
N GLN A 59 11.74 5.92 -2.73
CA GLN A 59 11.05 7.16 -2.39
C GLN A 59 9.60 6.93 -1.93
N SER A 60 9.02 5.77 -2.20
CA SER A 60 7.63 5.46 -1.86
C SER A 60 7.38 5.39 -0.35
N VAL A 61 8.44 5.26 0.46
CA VAL A 61 8.40 5.31 1.93
C VAL A 61 8.48 6.72 2.53
N PHE A 62 8.50 7.76 1.70
CA PHE A 62 8.60 9.15 2.19
C PHE A 62 7.27 9.93 2.11
N GLY A 63 6.24 9.45 2.81
CA GLY A 63 4.96 10.18 2.96
C GLY A 63 4.07 10.13 1.73
N LYS A 64 4.19 9.09 0.89
CA LYS A 64 3.32 8.84 -0.24
C LYS A 64 2.10 7.98 0.14
N VAL A 65 1.17 7.82 -0.81
CA VAL A 65 -0.12 7.16 -0.61
C VAL A 65 0.04 5.75 -0.03
N MET A 66 0.92 4.93 -0.59
CA MET A 66 1.09 3.55 -0.15
C MET A 66 1.59 3.46 1.30
N GLN A 67 2.51 4.35 1.70
CA GLN A 67 2.99 4.40 3.07
C GLN A 67 1.87 4.75 4.05
N GLY A 68 1.13 5.83 3.79
CA GLY A 68 0.03 6.25 4.67
C GLY A 68 -1.03 5.17 4.80
N VAL A 69 -1.52 4.63 3.68
CA VAL A 69 -2.51 3.54 3.68
C VAL A 69 -1.99 2.32 4.45
N GLY A 70 -0.74 1.91 4.21
CA GLY A 70 -0.14 0.76 4.89
C GLY A 70 -0.05 0.94 6.41
N ILE A 71 0.40 2.12 6.89
CA ILE A 71 0.49 2.43 8.32
C ILE A 71 -0.89 2.32 8.99
N HIS A 72 -1.92 2.91 8.42
CA HIS A 72 -3.29 2.86 8.96
C HIS A 72 -3.83 1.43 8.96
N CYS A 73 -3.67 0.67 7.88
CA CYS A 73 -4.08 -0.73 7.82
C CYS A 73 -3.36 -1.58 8.89
N LYS A 74 -2.04 -1.42 9.03
CA LYS A 74 -1.23 -2.12 10.04
C LYS A 74 -1.70 -1.81 11.46
N ALA A 75 -2.04 -0.54 11.75
CA ALA A 75 -2.57 -0.12 13.05
C ALA A 75 -3.91 -0.77 13.39
N HIS A 76 -4.73 -1.08 12.37
CA HIS A 76 -6.04 -1.73 12.53
C HIS A 76 -6.00 -3.27 12.34
N GLY A 77 -4.81 -3.85 12.11
CA GLY A 77 -4.66 -5.29 11.89
C GLY A 77 -5.27 -5.78 10.57
N ILE A 78 -5.35 -4.91 9.57
CA ILE A 78 -5.94 -5.20 8.26
C ILE A 78 -4.83 -5.36 7.23
N SER A 79 -4.88 -6.42 6.44
CA SER A 79 -3.93 -6.67 5.37
C SER A 79 -4.04 -5.62 4.27
N ALA A 80 -2.92 -5.02 3.89
CA ALA A 80 -2.84 -4.11 2.75
C ALA A 80 -1.93 -4.70 1.66
N VAL A 81 -2.40 -4.68 0.42
CA VAL A 81 -1.65 -5.13 -0.76
C VAL A 81 -1.66 -4.06 -1.83
N ALA A 82 -0.66 -4.05 -2.71
CA ALA A 82 -0.58 -3.01 -3.73
C ALA A 82 -0.52 -3.57 -5.15
N ILE A 83 -1.18 -2.85 -6.08
CA ILE A 83 -0.98 -3.02 -7.53
C ILE A 83 -0.17 -1.82 -8.01
N VAL A 84 1.00 -2.08 -8.56
CA VAL A 84 1.94 -1.03 -9.00
C VAL A 84 2.31 -1.20 -10.47
N GLY A 85 2.58 -0.12 -11.17
CA GLY A 85 3.01 -0.18 -12.56
C GLY A 85 4.36 -0.84 -12.70
N SER A 86 5.33 -0.46 -11.87
CA SER A 86 6.67 -1.05 -11.84
C SER A 86 7.26 -0.99 -10.44
N MET A 87 8.26 -1.85 -10.20
CA MET A 87 9.05 -1.88 -8.98
C MET A 87 10.51 -1.53 -9.30
N GLY A 88 11.02 -0.49 -8.65
CA GLY A 88 12.40 -0.06 -8.73
C GLY A 88 13.22 -0.53 -7.52
N LYS A 89 14.48 -0.12 -7.46
CA LYS A 89 15.37 -0.44 -6.34
C LYS A 89 14.81 0.14 -5.03
N GLY A 90 14.77 -0.69 -3.99
CA GLY A 90 14.26 -0.29 -2.66
C GLY A 90 12.73 -0.24 -2.58
N ALA A 91 11.99 -0.73 -3.57
CA ALA A 91 10.53 -0.82 -3.52
C ALA A 91 10.03 -1.67 -2.34
N GLU A 92 10.83 -2.66 -1.93
CA GLU A 92 10.49 -3.59 -0.85
C GLU A 92 10.49 -2.94 0.54
N ASP A 93 11.13 -1.77 0.70
CA ASP A 93 11.14 -1.03 1.97
C ASP A 93 9.72 -0.66 2.42
N ILE A 94 8.75 -0.62 1.50
CA ILE A 94 7.34 -0.33 1.80
C ILE A 94 6.68 -1.41 2.68
N PHE A 95 7.21 -2.62 2.72
CA PHE A 95 6.67 -3.71 3.54
C PHE A 95 6.78 -3.42 5.04
N GLU A 96 7.81 -2.67 5.46
CA GLU A 96 7.96 -2.22 6.84
C GLU A 96 6.80 -1.31 7.29
N TYR A 97 6.14 -0.66 6.35
CA TYR A 97 5.04 0.29 6.59
C TYR A 97 3.65 -0.33 6.48
N GLY A 98 3.55 -1.66 6.38
CA GLY A 98 2.27 -2.37 6.45
C GLY A 98 1.67 -2.78 5.11
N ILE A 99 2.38 -2.58 4.00
CA ILE A 99 2.06 -3.26 2.74
C ILE A 99 2.61 -4.68 2.82
N GLU A 100 1.77 -5.69 2.69
CA GLU A 100 2.18 -7.09 2.83
C GLU A 100 2.66 -7.72 1.53
N SER A 101 2.17 -7.23 0.39
CA SER A 101 2.57 -7.72 -0.93
C SER A 101 2.33 -6.69 -2.01
N MET A 102 3.11 -6.77 -3.07
CA MET A 102 2.94 -5.96 -4.29
C MET A 102 2.85 -6.86 -5.52
N ILE A 103 2.00 -6.48 -6.47
CA ILE A 103 1.93 -7.11 -7.80
C ILE A 103 2.08 -6.03 -8.87
N THR A 104 2.95 -6.28 -9.85
CA THR A 104 3.12 -5.34 -10.98
C THR A 104 2.03 -5.53 -12.02
N THR A 105 1.67 -4.44 -12.70
CA THR A 105 0.80 -4.52 -13.88
C THR A 105 1.50 -5.17 -15.05
N ILE A 106 2.82 -4.95 -15.20
CA ILE A 106 3.65 -5.56 -16.23
C ILE A 106 3.62 -7.08 -16.13
N ASN A 107 3.26 -7.76 -17.21
CA ASN A 107 3.11 -9.21 -17.27
C ASN A 107 4.03 -9.89 -18.29
N GLY A 108 4.92 -9.13 -18.92
CA GLY A 108 5.89 -9.60 -19.91
C GLY A 108 6.96 -8.54 -20.16
N VAL A 109 7.89 -8.82 -21.04
CA VAL A 109 8.90 -7.85 -21.49
C VAL A 109 8.24 -6.88 -22.44
N MET A 110 8.23 -5.60 -22.11
CA MET A 110 7.66 -4.53 -22.92
C MET A 110 8.32 -3.20 -22.59
N THR A 111 8.23 -2.25 -23.50
CA THR A 111 8.69 -0.88 -23.29
C THR A 111 7.68 -0.07 -22.45
N LEU A 112 8.13 1.04 -21.85
CA LEU A 112 7.23 1.93 -21.12
C LEU A 112 6.08 2.51 -21.99
N PRO A 113 6.32 2.96 -23.24
CA PRO A 113 5.22 3.38 -24.12
C PRO A 113 4.18 2.29 -24.33
N GLU A 114 4.59 1.05 -24.64
CA GLU A 114 3.68 -0.09 -24.80
C GLU A 114 2.87 -0.36 -23.51
N ALA A 115 3.52 -0.29 -22.35
CA ALA A 115 2.85 -0.47 -21.07
C ALA A 115 1.81 0.62 -20.80
N LEU A 116 2.09 1.86 -21.19
CA LEU A 116 1.14 2.97 -21.01
C LEU A 116 -0.02 2.88 -22.01
N ASP A 117 0.22 2.49 -23.26
CA ASP A 117 -0.82 2.29 -24.26
C ASP A 117 -1.81 1.19 -23.88
N HIS A 118 -1.34 0.16 -23.15
CA HIS A 118 -2.16 -0.96 -22.67
C HIS A 118 -2.45 -0.91 -21.17
N ALA A 119 -2.33 0.26 -20.52
CA ALA A 119 -2.37 0.40 -19.05
C ALA A 119 -3.63 -0.17 -18.43
N GLU A 120 -4.80 0.05 -19.02
CA GLU A 120 -6.07 -0.47 -18.50
C GLU A 120 -6.12 -2.01 -18.54
N GLU A 121 -5.75 -2.61 -19.66
CA GLU A 121 -5.73 -4.07 -19.82
C GLU A 121 -4.76 -4.72 -18.82
N LEU A 122 -3.56 -4.15 -18.70
CA LEU A 122 -2.52 -4.62 -17.79
C LEU A 122 -2.96 -4.51 -16.33
N TYR A 123 -3.61 -3.39 -15.95
CA TYR A 123 -4.16 -3.19 -14.62
C TYR A 123 -5.25 -4.22 -14.30
N LEU A 124 -6.21 -4.43 -15.19
CA LEU A 124 -7.26 -5.45 -15.01
C LEU A 124 -6.68 -6.86 -14.92
N GLY A 125 -5.62 -7.14 -15.70
CA GLY A 125 -4.86 -8.38 -15.63
C GLY A 125 -4.19 -8.58 -14.27
N ALA A 126 -3.56 -7.55 -13.73
CA ALA A 126 -2.96 -7.57 -12.40
C ALA A 126 -4.00 -7.79 -11.29
N ALA A 127 -5.11 -7.06 -11.35
CA ALA A 127 -6.21 -7.21 -10.41
C ALA A 127 -6.75 -8.65 -10.41
N ARG A 128 -6.98 -9.25 -11.59
CA ARG A 128 -7.40 -10.65 -11.71
C ARG A 128 -6.39 -11.61 -11.10
N ARG A 129 -5.07 -11.41 -11.31
CA ARG A 129 -4.01 -12.24 -10.71
C ARG A 129 -4.05 -12.14 -9.20
N LEU A 130 -4.11 -10.91 -8.65
CA LEU A 130 -4.19 -10.65 -7.21
C LEU A 130 -5.36 -11.41 -6.57
N PHE A 131 -6.58 -11.21 -7.05
CA PHE A 131 -7.76 -11.86 -6.47
C PHE A 131 -7.79 -13.38 -6.65
N ARG A 132 -7.16 -13.91 -7.71
CA ARG A 132 -6.95 -15.37 -7.84
C ARG A 132 -6.00 -15.90 -6.79
N MET A 133 -4.92 -15.18 -6.46
CA MET A 133 -3.97 -15.57 -5.41
C MET A 133 -4.61 -15.50 -4.02
N LEU A 134 -5.33 -14.43 -3.70
CA LEU A 134 -6.08 -14.32 -2.44
C LEU A 134 -7.06 -15.48 -2.26
N ARG A 135 -7.80 -15.84 -3.32
CA ARG A 135 -8.73 -16.99 -3.30
C ARG A 135 -8.00 -18.33 -3.14
N ALA A 136 -6.82 -18.50 -3.71
CA ALA A 136 -6.00 -19.70 -3.53
C ALA A 136 -5.48 -19.79 -2.09
N GLY A 137 -4.99 -18.69 -1.53
CA GLY A 137 -4.52 -18.60 -0.14
C GLY A 137 -5.62 -18.96 0.88
N ARG A 138 -6.85 -18.47 0.66
CA ARG A 138 -8.00 -18.83 1.50
C ARG A 138 -8.26 -20.36 1.55
N LYS A 139 -8.07 -21.07 0.42
CA LYS A 139 -8.22 -22.53 0.38
C LYS A 139 -7.16 -23.25 1.20
N LEU A 140 -5.93 -22.74 1.22
CA LEU A 140 -4.83 -23.29 2.02
C LEU A 140 -5.11 -23.13 3.53
N SER A 141 -5.57 -21.98 3.96
CA SER A 141 -5.93 -21.71 5.36
C SER A 141 -7.04 -22.66 5.87
N VAL A 142 -8.06 -22.91 5.07
CA VAL A 142 -9.15 -23.85 5.43
C VAL A 142 -8.62 -25.28 5.57
N ALA A 143 -7.72 -25.72 4.70
CA ALA A 143 -7.13 -27.06 4.75
C ALA A 143 -6.28 -27.27 6.02
N VAL A 144 -5.50 -26.29 6.45
CA VAL A 144 -4.68 -26.34 7.68
C VAL A 144 -5.56 -26.44 8.92
N ASN A 145 -6.64 -25.68 9.01
CA ASN A 145 -7.55 -25.71 10.14
C ASN A 145 -8.36 -27.02 10.20
N GLY A 146 -8.65 -27.64 9.06
CA GLY A 146 -9.32 -28.95 8.98
C GLY A 146 -8.45 -30.11 9.47
N VAL A 147 -7.14 -30.05 9.28
CA VAL A 147 -6.19 -31.08 9.77
C VAL A 147 -6.04 -31.02 11.30
N ASN A 148 -5.99 -29.83 11.88
CA ASN A 148 -5.85 -29.67 13.34
C ASN A 148 -7.10 -30.09 14.13
N SER A 149 -8.29 -30.04 13.54
CA SER A 149 -9.52 -30.49 14.20
C SER A 149 -9.67 -32.02 14.28
N ASN A 150 -9.04 -32.77 13.37
CA ASN A 150 -9.09 -34.24 13.36
C ASN A 150 -8.06 -34.89 14.31
N ASP A 151 -6.98 -34.21 14.67
CA ASP A 151 -5.96 -34.75 15.59
C ASP A 151 -6.35 -34.61 17.08
N SER A 152 -7.29 -33.71 17.41
CA SER A 152 -7.76 -33.56 18.78
C SER A 152 -8.74 -34.66 19.21
N HIS A 153 -9.35 -35.41 18.27
CA HIS A 153 -10.27 -36.50 18.58
C HIS A 153 -9.59 -37.88 18.71
N LYS A 154 -8.31 -38.02 18.28
CA LYS A 154 -7.57 -39.30 18.37
C LYS A 154 -6.71 -39.46 19.64
N ARG A 155 -6.71 -38.49 20.54
CA ARG A 155 -5.95 -38.55 21.82
C ARG A 155 -6.82 -38.74 23.06
N ALA A 156 -8.10 -39.09 22.89
CA ALA A 156 -9.06 -39.31 23.99
C ALA A 156 -9.64 -40.75 24.03
N GLU A 157 -8.90 -41.74 23.46
CA GLU A 157 -9.17 -43.17 23.65
C GLU A 157 -7.97 -43.90 24.27
#